data_afbf743727e7770214d08d29aad5d948
#
_entry.id   afbf743727e7770214d08d29aad5d948
#
_cell.length_a   1.000
_cell.length_b   1.000
_cell.length_c   1.000
_cell.angle_alpha   90.00
_cell.angle_beta   90.00
_cell.angle_gamma   90.00
#
_symmetry.space_group_name_H-M   'P 1'
#
loop_
_entity.id
_entity.type
_entity.pdbx_description
1 polymer ?
#
loop_
_entity_poly.entity_id
_entity_poly.type
_entity_poly.pdbx_seq_one_letter_code
_entity_poly.pdbx_strand_id
1 'polypeptide(L)'
;GKNASGKSTVVNWFSKKGLKTSSCSDSIRAWLAEQNIEPTRDALIEGGRELRRKGGAGVLAEMLLEILDGVDAVVDSIRTPGEVEALRKRDDFILIEVRANTETRWERLQNRARPGDPLDKETFIKQENAEAVAEDEAGQALNATAELADLVILNDGTEDDLINDLDELLLLLK
;
A
#
# COMPACT_ATOMS: atom_id res chain seq x y z
N GLY A 1 2.69 4.87 0.02
CA GLY A 1 2.08 6.21 0.14
C GLY A 1 0.85 6.22 1.04
N LYS A 2 0.53 7.36 1.62
CA LYS A 2 -0.57 7.57 2.58
C LYS A 2 -1.96 7.42 1.94
N ASN A 3 -3.03 7.44 2.78
CA ASN A 3 -4.42 7.37 2.29
C ASN A 3 -4.73 8.54 1.33
N ALA A 4 -5.49 8.27 0.26
CA ALA A 4 -5.85 9.22 -0.80
C ALA A 4 -4.66 9.85 -1.59
N SER A 5 -3.44 9.29 -1.52
CA SER A 5 -2.30 9.78 -2.30
C SER A 5 -2.37 9.46 -3.81
N GLY A 6 -3.30 8.62 -4.26
CA GLY A 6 -3.45 8.23 -5.67
C GLY A 6 -2.89 6.84 -6.02
N LYS A 7 -2.50 6.03 -5.03
CA LYS A 7 -2.00 4.66 -5.26
C LYS A 7 -2.87 3.81 -6.17
N SER A 8 -4.19 3.88 -5.99
CA SER A 8 -5.12 3.09 -6.82
C SER A 8 -5.05 3.46 -8.31
N THR A 9 -4.83 4.74 -8.63
CA THR A 9 -4.63 5.19 -10.02
C THR A 9 -3.33 4.60 -10.59
N VAL A 10 -2.25 4.62 -9.81
CA VAL A 10 -0.96 4.02 -10.19
C VAL A 10 -1.10 2.51 -10.42
N VAL A 11 -1.73 1.79 -9.48
CA VAL A 11 -1.98 0.34 -9.62
C VAL A 11 -2.81 0.03 -10.87
N ASN A 12 -3.88 0.79 -11.10
CA ASN A 12 -4.73 0.63 -12.29
C ASN A 12 -3.96 0.92 -13.60
N TRP A 13 -3.06 1.91 -13.58
CA TRP A 13 -2.25 2.23 -14.74
C TRP A 13 -1.30 1.05 -15.08
N PHE A 14 -0.59 0.49 -14.11
CA PHE A 14 0.25 -0.69 -14.31
C PHE A 14 -0.56 -1.91 -14.76
N SER A 15 -1.76 -2.10 -14.22
CA SER A 15 -2.68 -3.15 -14.66
C SER A 15 -3.04 -3.02 -16.14
N LYS A 16 -3.32 -1.78 -16.61
CA LYS A 16 -3.58 -1.50 -18.03
C LYS A 16 -2.35 -1.74 -18.92
N LYS A 17 -1.14 -1.70 -18.37
CA LYS A 17 0.12 -2.06 -19.07
C LYS A 17 0.39 -3.58 -19.05
N GLY A 18 -0.50 -4.37 -18.45
CA GLY A 18 -0.45 -5.85 -18.47
C GLY A 18 0.17 -6.50 -17.24
N LEU A 19 0.54 -5.74 -16.18
CA LEU A 19 1.03 -6.33 -14.95
C LEU A 19 -0.12 -6.92 -14.13
N LYS A 20 0.12 -8.06 -13.48
CA LYS A 20 -0.78 -8.63 -12.47
C LYS A 20 -0.87 -7.66 -11.29
N THR A 21 -2.05 -7.45 -10.74
CA THR A 21 -2.22 -6.68 -9.50
C THR A 21 -2.36 -7.60 -8.31
N SER A 22 -1.71 -7.27 -7.22
CA SER A 22 -1.76 -7.98 -5.95
C SER A 22 -1.60 -7.02 -4.77
N SER A 23 -1.99 -7.47 -3.59
CA SER A 23 -1.90 -6.66 -2.38
C SER A 23 -1.43 -7.50 -1.20
N CYS A 24 -0.55 -6.97 -0.37
CA CYS A 24 -0.20 -7.62 0.89
C CYS A 24 -1.43 -7.87 1.79
N SER A 25 -2.49 -7.09 1.63
CA SER A 25 -3.76 -7.32 2.35
C SER A 25 -4.58 -8.48 1.80
N ASP A 26 -4.27 -9.03 0.62
CA ASP A 26 -4.97 -10.20 0.09
C ASP A 26 -4.64 -11.45 0.90
N SER A 27 -3.40 -11.56 1.40
CA SER A 27 -3.01 -12.62 2.35
C SER A 27 -3.85 -12.55 3.64
N ILE A 28 -4.14 -11.35 4.14
CA ILE A 28 -4.99 -11.18 5.31
C ILE A 28 -6.43 -11.59 5.00
N ARG A 29 -6.95 -11.22 3.84
CA ARG A 29 -8.33 -11.60 3.42
C ARG A 29 -8.47 -13.10 3.28
N ALA A 30 -7.49 -13.77 2.68
CA ALA A 30 -7.47 -15.21 2.57
C ALA A 30 -7.49 -15.88 3.96
N TRP A 31 -6.63 -15.43 4.87
CA TRP A 31 -6.57 -15.94 6.24
C TRP A 31 -7.88 -15.69 7.03
N LEU A 32 -8.51 -14.52 6.91
CA LEU A 32 -9.80 -14.22 7.51
C LEU A 32 -10.93 -15.12 6.94
N ALA A 33 -10.92 -15.36 5.64
CA ALA A 33 -11.89 -16.22 4.97
C ALA A 33 -11.83 -17.67 5.47
N GLU A 34 -10.62 -18.22 5.71
CA GLU A 34 -10.43 -19.54 6.32
C GLU A 34 -11.06 -19.65 7.72
N GLN A 35 -11.12 -18.51 8.42
CA GLN A 35 -11.72 -18.44 9.77
C GLN A 35 -13.18 -17.99 9.77
N ASN A 36 -13.80 -17.80 8.59
CA ASN A 36 -15.16 -17.29 8.42
C ASN A 36 -15.38 -15.91 9.06
N ILE A 37 -14.35 -15.04 9.05
CA ILE A 37 -14.41 -13.66 9.55
C ILE A 37 -14.58 -12.71 8.37
N GLU A 38 -15.57 -11.80 8.49
CA GLU A 38 -15.80 -10.75 7.47
C GLU A 38 -14.60 -9.77 7.42
N PRO A 39 -14.06 -9.44 6.22
CA PRO A 39 -12.88 -8.58 6.09
C PRO A 39 -13.20 -7.08 6.23
N THR A 40 -13.73 -6.69 7.39
CA THR A 40 -13.91 -5.29 7.77
C THR A 40 -12.54 -4.60 7.91
N ARG A 41 -12.51 -3.26 7.96
CA ARG A 41 -11.25 -2.51 8.17
C ARG A 41 -10.55 -2.96 9.46
N ASP A 42 -11.28 -3.08 10.55
CA ASP A 42 -10.72 -3.47 11.86
C ASP A 42 -10.23 -4.92 11.82
N ALA A 43 -10.98 -5.84 11.20
CA ALA A 43 -10.57 -7.23 11.03
C ALA A 43 -9.29 -7.35 10.18
N LEU A 44 -9.13 -6.53 9.13
CA LEU A 44 -7.92 -6.48 8.33
C LEU A 44 -6.71 -5.94 9.12
N ILE A 45 -6.90 -4.94 9.97
CA ILE A 45 -5.84 -4.40 10.83
C ILE A 45 -5.41 -5.46 11.83
N GLU A 46 -6.34 -6.06 12.57
CA GLU A 46 -6.04 -7.06 13.60
C GLU A 46 -5.50 -8.36 12.99
N GLY A 47 -6.07 -8.83 11.89
CA GLY A 47 -5.56 -9.99 11.16
C GLY A 47 -4.12 -9.78 10.66
N GLY A 48 -3.80 -8.60 10.15
CA GLY A 48 -2.44 -8.23 9.78
C GLY A 48 -1.48 -8.24 10.97
N ARG A 49 -1.92 -7.73 12.14
CA ARG A 49 -1.13 -7.79 13.38
C ARG A 49 -0.89 -9.22 13.83
N GLU A 50 -1.93 -10.05 13.81
CA GLU A 50 -1.84 -11.45 14.22
C GLU A 50 -0.88 -12.24 13.32
N LEU A 51 -0.98 -12.08 12.00
CA LEU A 51 -0.07 -12.73 11.05
C LEU A 51 1.38 -12.28 11.28
N ARG A 52 1.63 -10.98 11.49
CA ARG A 52 2.99 -10.48 11.78
C ARG A 52 3.54 -10.95 13.13
N ARG A 53 2.70 -11.08 14.16
CA ARG A 53 3.13 -11.67 15.44
C ARG A 53 3.60 -13.11 15.28
N LYS A 54 2.96 -13.88 14.39
CA LYS A 54 3.28 -15.28 14.14
C LYS A 54 4.47 -15.48 13.21
N GLY A 55 4.52 -14.71 12.12
CA GLY A 55 5.45 -14.92 11.01
C GLY A 55 6.49 -13.80 10.82
N GLY A 56 6.48 -12.75 11.65
CA GLY A 56 7.37 -11.60 11.52
C GLY A 56 6.82 -10.50 10.62
N ALA A 57 7.50 -9.34 10.63
CA ALA A 57 7.06 -8.12 9.95
C ALA A 57 6.92 -8.27 8.42
N GLY A 58 7.63 -9.21 7.81
CA GLY A 58 7.63 -9.46 6.35
C GLY A 58 6.64 -10.54 5.89
N VAL A 59 5.97 -11.24 6.80
CA VAL A 59 5.19 -12.45 6.48
C VAL A 59 4.14 -12.26 5.37
N LEU A 60 3.47 -11.11 5.32
CA LEU A 60 2.44 -10.87 4.31
C LEU A 60 3.04 -10.79 2.89
N ALA A 61 4.22 -10.21 2.76
CA ALA A 61 4.95 -10.14 1.51
C ALA A 61 5.53 -11.51 1.13
N GLU A 62 6.00 -12.29 2.09
CA GLU A 62 6.48 -13.66 1.85
C GLU A 62 5.35 -14.56 1.33
N MET A 63 4.19 -14.55 1.97
CA MET A 63 2.99 -15.25 1.49
C MET A 63 2.60 -14.81 0.07
N LEU A 64 2.72 -13.51 -0.21
CA LEU A 64 2.40 -12.97 -1.53
C LEU A 64 3.40 -13.44 -2.60
N LEU A 65 4.69 -13.47 -2.29
CA LEU A 65 5.73 -13.95 -3.23
C LEU A 65 5.50 -15.41 -3.63
N GLU A 66 5.05 -16.26 -2.71
CA GLU A 66 4.67 -17.64 -3.00
C GLU A 66 3.49 -17.72 -3.99
N ILE A 67 2.48 -16.85 -3.82
CA ILE A 67 1.31 -16.78 -4.72
C ILE A 67 1.67 -16.23 -6.10
N LEU A 68 2.63 -15.31 -6.17
CA LEU A 68 3.07 -14.71 -7.44
C LEU A 68 3.92 -15.67 -8.27
N ASP A 69 4.64 -16.60 -7.65
CA ASP A 69 5.45 -17.63 -8.32
C ASP A 69 6.34 -17.06 -9.45
N GLY A 70 7.01 -15.95 -9.18
CA GLY A 70 7.90 -15.26 -10.12
C GLY A 70 7.23 -14.39 -11.20
N VAL A 71 5.91 -14.32 -11.22
CA VAL A 71 5.17 -13.46 -12.17
C VAL A 71 5.38 -11.98 -11.86
N ASP A 72 5.55 -11.16 -12.92
CA ASP A 72 5.62 -9.71 -12.78
C ASP A 72 4.29 -9.14 -12.31
N ALA A 73 4.33 -8.31 -11.29
CA ALA A 73 3.16 -7.77 -10.66
C ALA A 73 3.39 -6.36 -10.08
N VAL A 74 2.33 -5.59 -9.98
CA VAL A 74 2.28 -4.43 -9.10
C VAL A 74 1.67 -4.84 -7.76
N VAL A 75 2.40 -4.59 -6.68
CA VAL A 75 1.99 -4.95 -5.31
C VAL A 75 1.60 -3.69 -4.55
N ASP A 76 0.40 -3.67 -4.02
CA ASP A 76 -0.11 -2.58 -3.16
C ASP A 76 -0.09 -2.98 -1.67
N SER A 77 -0.37 -1.99 -0.83
CA SER A 77 -0.54 -2.15 0.62
C SER A 77 0.70 -2.64 1.38
N ILE A 78 1.89 -2.29 0.91
CA ILE A 78 3.15 -2.49 1.65
C ILE A 78 3.17 -1.49 2.82
N ARG A 79 3.32 -1.97 4.05
CA ARG A 79 3.10 -1.17 5.26
C ARG A 79 4.20 -1.28 6.31
N THR A 80 5.17 -2.16 6.10
CA THR A 80 6.28 -2.37 7.03
C THR A 80 7.61 -2.47 6.30
N PRO A 81 8.74 -2.07 6.93
CA PRO A 81 10.07 -2.32 6.37
C PRO A 81 10.35 -3.80 6.12
N GLY A 82 9.85 -4.71 6.98
CA GLY A 82 10.02 -6.15 6.79
C GLY A 82 9.35 -6.68 5.53
N GLU A 83 8.19 -6.13 5.13
CA GLU A 83 7.57 -6.45 3.84
C GLU A 83 8.44 -5.98 2.66
N VAL A 84 9.09 -4.81 2.77
CA VAL A 84 10.04 -4.33 1.76
C VAL A 84 11.25 -5.25 1.65
N GLU A 85 11.83 -5.65 2.78
CA GLU A 85 12.96 -6.59 2.83
C GLU A 85 12.60 -7.94 2.20
N ALA A 86 11.41 -8.46 2.47
CA ALA A 86 10.92 -9.69 1.87
C ALA A 86 10.78 -9.57 0.35
N LEU A 87 10.19 -8.47 -0.16
CA LEU A 87 10.03 -8.22 -1.59
C LEU A 87 11.37 -7.99 -2.30
N ARG A 88 12.36 -7.39 -1.62
CA ARG A 88 13.73 -7.20 -2.13
C ARG A 88 14.54 -8.49 -2.30
N LYS A 89 13.98 -9.65 -1.91
CA LYS A 89 14.54 -10.96 -2.32
C LYS A 89 14.43 -11.19 -3.83
N ARG A 90 13.57 -10.44 -4.52
CA ARG A 90 13.56 -10.32 -5.98
C ARG A 90 14.50 -9.18 -6.40
N ASP A 91 15.45 -9.48 -7.27
CA ASP A 91 16.44 -8.51 -7.78
C ASP A 91 15.81 -7.40 -8.64
N ASP A 92 14.62 -7.65 -9.20
CA ASP A 92 13.85 -6.73 -10.05
C ASP A 92 12.79 -5.91 -9.27
N PHE A 93 12.78 -5.98 -7.94
CA PHE A 93 11.83 -5.23 -7.11
C PHE A 93 12.19 -3.74 -7.05
N ILE A 94 11.18 -2.91 -7.29
CA ILE A 94 11.28 -1.45 -7.15
C ILE A 94 10.15 -0.96 -6.26
N LEU A 95 10.50 -0.27 -5.17
CA LEU A 95 9.54 0.35 -4.27
C LEU A 95 9.24 1.78 -4.71
N ILE A 96 7.98 2.05 -5.08
CA ILE A 96 7.52 3.37 -5.47
C ILE A 96 6.64 3.97 -4.36
N GLU A 97 7.02 5.13 -3.84
CA GLU A 97 6.14 5.93 -2.99
C GLU A 97 5.31 6.89 -3.84
N VAL A 98 3.99 6.84 -3.70
CA VAL A 98 3.08 7.87 -4.23
C VAL A 98 2.78 8.85 -3.11
N ARG A 99 3.25 10.08 -3.24
CA ARG A 99 3.17 11.15 -2.23
C ARG A 99 2.24 12.26 -2.71
N ALA A 100 1.36 12.73 -1.83
CA ALA A 100 0.59 13.95 -2.02
C ALA A 100 0.50 14.68 -0.69
N ASN A 101 0.35 16.01 -0.73
CA ASN A 101 0.21 16.81 0.48
C ASN A 101 -1.11 16.52 1.22
N THR A 102 -1.19 16.89 2.48
CA THR A 102 -2.32 16.55 3.34
C THR A 102 -3.62 17.20 2.87
N GLU A 103 -3.58 18.43 2.36
CA GLU A 103 -4.77 19.14 1.87
C GLU A 103 -5.35 18.43 0.63
N THR A 104 -4.52 18.17 -0.36
CA THR A 104 -4.92 17.45 -1.58
C THR A 104 -5.53 16.08 -1.24
N ARG A 105 -4.93 15.34 -0.30
CA ARG A 105 -5.44 14.02 0.10
C ARG A 105 -6.76 14.12 0.86
N TRP A 106 -6.93 15.15 1.70
CA TRP A 106 -8.18 15.41 2.39
C TRP A 106 -9.32 15.75 1.41
N GLU A 107 -9.07 16.66 0.46
CA GLU A 107 -10.03 16.99 -0.59
C GLU A 107 -10.45 15.79 -1.43
N ARG A 108 -9.48 14.98 -1.85
CA ARG A 108 -9.74 13.74 -2.61
C ARG A 108 -10.57 12.74 -1.81
N LEU A 109 -10.31 12.62 -0.52
CA LEU A 109 -11.03 11.73 0.37
C LEU A 109 -12.49 12.16 0.51
N GLN A 110 -12.75 13.44 0.68
CA GLN A 110 -14.11 13.98 0.75
C GLN A 110 -14.88 13.78 -0.56
N ASN A 111 -14.21 14.04 -1.70
CA ASN A 111 -14.83 13.88 -3.02
C ASN A 111 -15.19 12.42 -3.34
N ARG A 112 -14.37 11.44 -2.90
CA ARG A 112 -14.66 10.02 -3.14
C ARG A 112 -15.70 9.42 -2.18
N ALA A 113 -15.83 9.94 -0.97
CA ALA A 113 -16.81 9.61 0.06
C ALA A 113 -17.09 8.09 0.21
N ARG A 114 -16.06 7.28 0.39
CA ARG A 114 -16.21 5.83 0.55
C ARG A 114 -16.72 5.48 1.95
N PRO A 115 -17.52 4.42 2.12
CA PRO A 115 -17.86 3.90 3.44
C PRO A 115 -16.59 3.63 4.26
N GLY A 116 -16.54 4.16 5.50
CA GLY A 116 -15.38 4.06 6.38
C GLY A 116 -14.33 5.15 6.22
N ASP A 117 -14.49 6.08 5.28
CA ASP A 117 -13.66 7.28 5.23
C ASP A 117 -14.01 8.21 6.41
N PRO A 118 -13.02 8.89 7.01
CA PRO A 118 -13.28 9.85 8.08
C PRO A 118 -14.14 11.02 7.58
N LEU A 119 -15.09 11.43 8.42
CA LEU A 119 -16.04 12.50 8.10
C LEU A 119 -15.48 13.90 8.37
N ASP A 120 -14.42 13.99 9.16
CA ASP A 120 -13.76 15.24 9.51
C ASP A 120 -12.24 15.11 9.43
N LYS A 121 -11.58 16.26 9.29
CA LYS A 121 -10.12 16.34 9.08
C LYS A 121 -9.32 15.92 10.32
N GLU A 122 -9.84 16.14 11.51
CA GLU A 122 -9.17 15.75 12.75
C GLU A 122 -9.07 14.22 12.85
N THR A 123 -10.18 13.54 12.60
CA THR A 123 -10.23 12.06 12.54
C THR A 123 -9.32 11.52 11.44
N PHE A 124 -9.28 12.16 10.27
CA PHE A 124 -8.36 11.80 9.19
C PHE A 124 -6.89 11.86 9.63
N ILE A 125 -6.47 12.98 10.24
CA ILE A 125 -5.09 13.15 10.71
C ILE A 125 -4.77 12.15 11.83
N LYS A 126 -5.71 11.90 12.75
CA LYS A 126 -5.53 10.92 13.82
C LYS A 126 -5.31 9.50 13.28
N GLN A 127 -6.08 9.08 12.28
CA GLN A 127 -5.91 7.79 11.64
C GLN A 127 -4.56 7.69 10.92
N GLU A 128 -4.12 8.74 10.22
CA GLU A 128 -2.81 8.78 9.58
C GLU A 128 -1.66 8.64 10.57
N ASN A 129 -1.75 9.35 11.68
CA ASN A 129 -0.72 9.29 12.72
C ASN A 129 -0.63 7.90 13.34
N ALA A 130 -1.75 7.22 13.51
CA ALA A 130 -1.78 5.84 14.03
C ALA A 130 -1.15 4.82 13.05
N GLU A 131 -1.19 5.08 11.75
CA GLU A 131 -0.57 4.22 10.73
C GLU A 131 0.89 4.62 10.42
N ALA A 132 1.29 5.84 10.78
CA ALA A 132 2.58 6.42 10.40
C ALA A 132 3.77 5.76 11.14
N VAL A 133 3.59 5.48 12.43
CA VAL A 133 4.62 4.92 13.31
C VAL A 133 4.05 3.70 14.02
N ALA A 134 4.75 2.58 13.94
CA ALA A 134 4.35 1.37 14.63
C ALA A 134 4.41 1.55 16.15
N GLU A 135 3.37 1.12 16.85
CA GLU A 135 3.35 1.06 18.32
C GLU A 135 4.10 -0.18 18.84
N ASP A 136 4.17 -1.22 18.04
CA ASP A 136 4.87 -2.48 18.30
C ASP A 136 5.40 -3.10 17.00
N GLU A 137 6.15 -4.21 17.08
CA GLU A 137 6.74 -4.91 15.93
C GLU A 137 5.70 -5.47 14.94
N ALA A 138 4.45 -5.66 15.36
CA ALA A 138 3.36 -6.14 14.52
C ALA A 138 2.54 -5.00 13.90
N GLY A 139 2.80 -3.73 14.27
CA GLY A 139 2.12 -2.55 13.79
C GLY A 139 2.50 -2.14 12.38
N GLN A 140 1.77 -1.17 11.84
CA GLN A 140 2.11 -0.53 10.57
C GLN A 140 3.14 0.58 10.81
N ALA A 141 4.12 0.71 9.92
CA ALA A 141 5.20 1.69 9.99
C ALA A 141 5.34 2.42 8.65
N LEU A 142 4.31 3.16 8.23
CA LEU A 142 4.26 3.76 6.90
C LEU A 142 5.38 4.76 6.63
N ASN A 143 5.80 5.53 7.64
CA ASN A 143 6.90 6.49 7.47
C ASN A 143 8.22 5.76 7.19
N ALA A 144 8.60 4.80 8.04
CA ALA A 144 9.81 4.01 7.85
C ALA A 144 9.79 3.20 6.53
N THR A 145 8.61 2.72 6.13
CA THR A 145 8.44 2.03 4.84
C THR A 145 8.65 2.98 3.67
N ALA A 146 8.12 4.21 3.74
CA ALA A 146 8.27 5.23 2.69
C ALA A 146 9.73 5.71 2.53
N GLU A 147 10.50 5.76 3.64
CA GLU A 147 11.93 6.09 3.61
C GLU A 147 12.78 5.09 2.80
N LEU A 148 12.28 3.87 2.62
CA LEU A 148 12.93 2.83 1.82
C LEU A 148 12.59 2.90 0.33
N ALA A 149 11.75 3.85 -0.11
CA ALA A 149 11.33 3.95 -1.49
C ALA A 149 12.50 4.23 -2.43
N ASP A 150 12.58 3.48 -3.52
CA ASP A 150 13.58 3.67 -4.57
C ASP A 150 13.19 4.85 -5.48
N LEU A 151 11.89 5.10 -5.62
CA LEU A 151 11.32 6.19 -6.42
C LEU A 151 10.17 6.86 -5.67
N VAL A 152 10.02 8.17 -5.89
CA VAL A 152 8.93 8.98 -5.32
C VAL A 152 8.19 9.69 -6.46
N ILE A 153 6.87 9.47 -6.53
CA ILE A 153 5.97 10.19 -7.44
C ILE A 153 5.20 11.23 -6.61
N LEU A 154 5.34 12.51 -6.96
CA LEU A 154 4.59 13.60 -6.36
C LEU A 154 3.26 13.76 -7.09
N ASN A 155 2.15 13.54 -6.40
CA ASN A 155 0.82 13.55 -6.99
C ASN A 155 -0.06 14.62 -6.32
N ASP A 156 0.32 15.88 -6.50
CA ASP A 156 -0.49 17.03 -6.06
C ASP A 156 -1.29 17.68 -7.21
N GLY A 157 -1.03 17.27 -8.44
CA GLY A 157 -1.68 17.72 -9.66
C GLY A 157 -2.94 16.92 -10.02
N THR A 158 -3.27 16.97 -11.30
CA THR A 158 -4.40 16.24 -11.91
C THR A 158 -4.07 14.77 -12.12
N GLU A 159 -5.09 13.97 -12.48
CA GLU A 159 -4.87 12.57 -12.86
C GLU A 159 -4.05 12.45 -14.16
N ASP A 160 -4.23 13.38 -15.10
CA ASP A 160 -3.46 13.41 -16.35
C ASP A 160 -1.98 13.71 -16.10
N ASP A 161 -1.67 14.60 -15.16
CA ASP A 161 -0.28 14.86 -14.73
C ASP A 161 0.36 13.58 -14.20
N LEU A 162 -0.34 12.86 -13.30
CA LEU A 162 0.12 11.58 -12.76
C LEU A 162 0.35 10.53 -13.86
N ILE A 163 -0.54 10.43 -14.84
CA ILE A 163 -0.40 9.49 -15.96
C ILE A 163 0.83 9.82 -16.80
N ASN A 164 1.09 11.11 -17.07
CA ASN A 164 2.28 11.55 -17.80
C ASN A 164 3.57 11.19 -17.05
N ASP A 165 3.62 11.44 -15.73
CA ASP A 165 4.76 11.08 -14.87
C ASP A 165 5.01 9.56 -14.89
N LEU A 166 3.94 8.75 -14.91
CA LEU A 166 4.04 7.29 -14.99
C LEU A 166 4.53 6.81 -16.37
N ASP A 167 4.09 7.45 -17.46
CA ASP A 167 4.56 7.12 -18.81
C ASP A 167 6.05 7.47 -18.95
N GLU A 168 6.52 8.59 -18.40
CA GLU A 168 7.95 8.95 -18.35
C GLU A 168 8.75 7.96 -17.51
N LEU A 169 8.24 7.60 -16.31
CA LEU A 169 8.88 6.61 -15.44
C LEU A 169 9.08 5.27 -16.16
N LEU A 170 8.07 4.80 -16.89
CA LEU A 170 8.16 3.53 -17.62
C LEU A 170 9.25 3.54 -18.69
N LEU A 171 9.57 4.70 -19.27
CA LEU A 171 10.67 4.83 -20.22
C LEU A 171 12.04 4.70 -19.55
N LEU A 172 12.15 5.09 -18.28
CA LEU A 172 13.38 5.00 -17.50
C LEU A 172 13.63 3.59 -16.93
N LEU A 173 12.57 2.78 -16.79
CA LEU A 173 12.65 1.43 -16.24
C LEU A 173 12.88 0.34 -17.30
N LYS A 174 12.93 0.69 -18.57
CA LYS A 174 13.23 -0.21 -19.69
C LYS A 174 14.71 -0.21 -20.01
#